data_d5ae5eef4b26787ad85a639557d98f0f
#
_entry.id   d5ae5eef4b26787ad85a639557d98f0f
#
_cell.length_a   1.000
_cell.length_b   1.000
_cell.length_c   1.000
_cell.angle_alpha   90.00
_cell.angle_beta   90.00
_cell.angle_gamma   90.00
#
_symmetry.space_group_name_H-M   'P 1'
#
loop_
_entity.id
_entity.type
_entity.pdbx_description
1 polymer ?
#
loop_
_entity_poly.entity_id
_entity_poly.type
_entity_poly.pdbx_seq_one_letter_code
_entity_poly.pdbx_strand_id
1 'polypeptide(L)'
;MAAPNVAGVSALIRQYVKEKYPELTNTEVVDVVNQLLMSTANPIIGANGTYTSVRAQGAGVANAYDALTANAMLYVNDCARPKAEMGSSKQGVYSYTMKVENIGSSAITYTLNTKAITDEYIEYEGEFYSTTTSRELTPEDITITYSSNVV
;
A
#
# COMPACT_ATOMS: atom_id res chain seq x y z
N MET A 1 -17.57 10.42 -3.53
CA MET A 1 -17.08 10.47 -4.92
C MET A 1 -15.53 10.45 -4.95
N ALA A 2 -14.92 9.28 -4.75
CA ALA A 2 -13.45 9.13 -4.71
C ALA A 2 -12.83 9.05 -6.12
N ALA A 3 -13.49 8.37 -7.06
CA ALA A 3 -12.91 8.10 -8.38
C ALA A 3 -12.48 9.36 -9.17
N PRO A 4 -13.25 10.46 -9.24
CA PRO A 4 -12.79 11.68 -9.90
C PRO A 4 -11.56 12.31 -9.25
N ASN A 5 -11.47 12.25 -7.91
CA ASN A 5 -10.31 12.79 -7.18
C ASN A 5 -9.05 11.98 -7.49
N VAL A 6 -9.14 10.65 -7.45
CA VAL A 6 -8.01 9.77 -7.80
C VAL A 6 -7.61 9.96 -9.27
N ALA A 7 -8.58 10.12 -10.17
CA ALA A 7 -8.29 10.41 -11.58
C ALA A 7 -7.53 11.73 -11.76
N GLY A 8 -7.93 12.79 -11.03
CA GLY A 8 -7.23 14.08 -11.04
C GLY A 8 -5.79 13.97 -10.52
N VAL A 9 -5.60 13.31 -9.37
CA VAL A 9 -4.28 13.06 -8.80
C VAL A 9 -3.42 12.23 -9.76
N SER A 10 -3.98 11.17 -10.35
CA SER A 10 -3.26 10.33 -11.33
C SER A 10 -2.85 11.11 -12.58
N ALA A 11 -3.66 12.06 -13.03
CA ALA A 11 -3.31 12.91 -14.18
C ALA A 11 -2.11 13.81 -13.88
N LEU A 12 -2.06 14.41 -12.69
CA LEU A 12 -0.90 15.21 -12.23
C LEU A 12 0.37 14.37 -12.13
N ILE A 13 0.29 13.20 -11.50
CA ILE A 13 1.44 12.28 -11.39
C ILE A 13 1.88 11.83 -12.79
N ARG A 14 0.93 11.52 -13.69
CA ARG A 14 1.26 11.13 -15.07
C ARG A 14 2.00 12.24 -15.83
N GLN A 15 1.59 13.48 -15.68
CA GLN A 15 2.31 14.62 -16.27
C GLN A 15 3.74 14.67 -15.75
N TYR A 16 3.93 14.64 -14.44
CA TYR A 16 5.23 14.64 -13.79
C TYR A 16 6.13 13.48 -14.27
N VAL A 17 5.59 12.26 -14.33
CA VAL A 17 6.34 11.08 -14.77
C VAL A 17 6.79 11.23 -16.22
N LYS A 18 5.93 11.73 -17.11
CA LYS A 18 6.31 11.97 -18.52
C LYS A 18 7.36 13.05 -18.70
N GLU A 19 7.36 14.05 -17.85
CA GLU A 19 8.37 15.12 -17.89
C GLU A 19 9.71 14.63 -17.33
N LYS A 20 9.68 13.86 -16.25
CA LYS A 20 10.88 13.35 -15.56
C LYS A 20 11.53 12.16 -16.27
N TYR A 21 10.73 11.33 -16.92
CA TYR A 21 11.15 10.09 -17.59
C TYR A 21 10.56 10.03 -19.02
N PRO A 22 11.05 10.86 -19.94
CA PRO A 22 10.49 10.98 -21.29
C PRO A 22 10.67 9.72 -22.14
N GLU A 23 11.61 8.83 -21.77
CA GLU A 23 11.91 7.57 -22.44
C GLU A 23 10.89 6.47 -22.19
N LEU A 24 10.06 6.59 -21.13
CA LEU A 24 9.11 5.55 -20.76
C LEU A 24 7.97 5.42 -21.75
N THR A 25 7.63 4.19 -22.08
CA THR A 25 6.40 3.86 -22.82
C THR A 25 5.14 4.23 -22.03
N ASN A 26 4.00 4.31 -22.71
CA ASN A 26 2.76 4.62 -22.02
C ASN A 26 2.38 3.59 -20.94
N THR A 27 2.73 2.33 -21.13
CA THR A 27 2.49 1.27 -20.14
C THR A 27 3.37 1.46 -18.91
N GLU A 28 4.66 1.68 -19.10
CA GLU A 28 5.60 1.94 -18.00
C GLU A 28 5.23 3.22 -17.22
N VAL A 29 4.77 4.26 -17.90
CA VAL A 29 4.24 5.46 -17.24
C VAL A 29 3.06 5.13 -16.33
N VAL A 30 2.13 4.26 -16.77
CA VAL A 30 1.00 3.82 -15.92
C VAL A 30 1.50 3.04 -14.70
N ASP A 31 2.49 2.19 -14.88
CA ASP A 31 3.07 1.42 -13.79
C ASP A 31 3.74 2.33 -12.74
N VAL A 32 4.54 3.30 -13.18
CA VAL A 32 5.17 4.29 -12.27
C VAL A 32 4.12 5.15 -11.56
N VAL A 33 3.05 5.57 -12.25
CA VAL A 33 1.93 6.30 -11.64
C VAL A 33 1.28 5.48 -10.54
N ASN A 34 1.00 4.19 -10.78
CA ASN A 34 0.44 3.29 -9.77
C ASN A 34 1.39 3.10 -8.58
N GLN A 35 2.70 2.95 -8.84
CA GLN A 35 3.71 2.82 -7.80
C GLN A 35 3.73 4.06 -6.90
N LEU A 36 3.86 5.24 -7.47
CA LEU A 36 3.88 6.49 -6.71
C LEU A 36 2.57 6.68 -5.94
N LEU A 37 1.43 6.52 -6.60
CA LEU A 37 0.11 6.72 -5.99
C LEU A 37 -0.11 5.81 -4.77
N MET A 38 0.25 4.53 -4.87
CA MET A 38 0.02 3.57 -3.80
C MET A 38 1.10 3.61 -2.72
N SER A 39 2.37 3.88 -3.09
CA SER A 39 3.48 3.96 -2.13
C SER A 39 3.38 5.17 -1.20
N THR A 40 2.69 6.22 -1.63
CA THR A 40 2.57 7.49 -0.88
C THR A 40 1.17 7.75 -0.35
N ALA A 41 0.24 6.78 -0.51
CA ALA A 41 -1.11 6.91 0.02
C ALA A 41 -1.09 6.92 1.55
N ASN A 42 -1.95 7.76 2.15
CA ASN A 42 -2.07 7.88 3.59
C ASN A 42 -3.18 6.95 4.13
N PRO A 43 -2.84 5.92 4.91
CA PRO A 43 -3.83 5.04 5.51
C PRO A 43 -4.79 5.79 6.44
N ILE A 44 -6.06 5.45 6.38
CA ILE A 44 -7.12 6.06 7.21
C ILE A 44 -7.15 5.35 8.55
N ILE A 45 -7.13 6.12 9.62
CA ILE A 45 -7.35 5.64 10.98
C ILE A 45 -8.82 5.80 11.32
N GLY A 46 -9.47 4.71 11.71
CA GLY A 46 -10.86 4.68 12.15
C GLY A 46 -11.06 5.31 13.52
N ALA A 47 -12.33 5.45 13.92
CA ALA A 47 -12.70 6.05 15.19
C ALA A 47 -12.20 5.28 16.43
N ASN A 48 -11.89 3.99 16.27
CA ASN A 48 -11.31 3.14 17.30
C ASN A 48 -9.78 3.29 17.46
N GLY A 49 -9.15 4.21 16.69
CA GLY A 49 -7.70 4.42 16.69
C GLY A 49 -6.91 3.39 15.88
N THR A 50 -7.56 2.43 15.23
CA THR A 50 -6.95 1.42 14.36
C THR A 50 -7.09 1.83 12.90
N TYR A 51 -6.28 1.27 12.02
CA TYR A 51 -6.45 1.46 10.58
C TYR A 51 -7.81 0.92 10.12
N THR A 52 -8.49 1.67 9.26
CA THR A 52 -9.69 1.18 8.58
C THR A 52 -9.36 -0.09 7.79
N SER A 53 -10.33 -1.00 7.64
CA SER A 53 -10.18 -2.22 6.86
C SER A 53 -9.52 -1.96 5.51
N VAL A 54 -8.47 -2.73 5.18
CA VAL A 54 -7.76 -2.65 3.89
C VAL A 54 -8.72 -2.87 2.72
N ARG A 55 -9.77 -3.68 2.90
CA ARG A 55 -10.79 -3.90 1.86
C ARG A 55 -11.61 -2.63 1.57
N ALA A 56 -11.79 -1.78 2.56
CA ALA A 56 -12.54 -0.54 2.42
C ALA A 56 -11.68 0.61 1.88
N GLN A 57 -10.43 0.72 2.34
CA GLN A 57 -9.56 1.85 2.01
C GLN A 57 -8.50 1.57 0.94
N GLY A 58 -8.16 0.29 0.66
CA GLY A 58 -7.02 -0.07 -0.19
C GLY A 58 -5.70 0.39 0.44
N ALA A 59 -4.88 1.13 -0.31
CA ALA A 59 -3.64 1.72 0.17
C ALA A 59 -3.87 2.96 1.07
N GLY A 60 -5.04 3.59 1.00
CA GLY A 60 -5.38 4.79 1.75
C GLY A 60 -5.80 5.96 0.86
N VAL A 61 -5.73 7.17 1.40
CA VAL A 61 -6.07 8.41 0.69
C VAL A 61 -4.92 8.81 -0.23
N ALA A 62 -5.23 9.04 -1.50
CA ALA A 62 -4.27 9.51 -2.47
C ALA A 62 -3.74 10.90 -2.10
N ASN A 63 -2.41 11.06 -2.11
CA ASN A 63 -1.72 12.30 -1.79
C ASN A 63 -0.85 12.73 -2.97
N ALA A 64 -1.31 13.74 -3.70
CA ALA A 64 -0.59 14.25 -4.87
C ALA A 64 0.78 14.85 -4.50
N TYR A 65 0.86 15.60 -3.40
CA TYR A 65 2.10 16.23 -2.97
C TYR A 65 3.16 15.18 -2.65
N ASP A 66 2.83 14.19 -1.82
CA ASP A 66 3.76 13.14 -1.44
C ASP A 66 4.20 12.31 -2.66
N ALA A 67 3.29 12.04 -3.59
CA ALA A 67 3.61 11.32 -4.83
C ALA A 67 4.56 12.09 -5.75
N LEU A 68 4.40 13.42 -5.87
CA LEU A 68 5.24 14.26 -6.71
C LEU A 68 6.62 14.58 -6.09
N THR A 69 6.74 14.48 -4.77
CA THR A 69 7.97 14.75 -4.02
C THR A 69 8.64 13.47 -3.51
N ALA A 70 8.10 12.31 -3.82
CA ALA A 70 8.65 11.02 -3.40
C ALA A 70 10.09 10.83 -3.90
N ASN A 71 10.93 10.35 -3.00
CA ASN A 71 12.30 9.96 -3.30
C ASN A 71 12.48 8.44 -3.34
N ALA A 72 11.41 7.69 -3.14
CA ALA A 72 11.41 6.23 -3.23
C ALA A 72 10.09 5.68 -3.76
N MET A 73 10.16 4.52 -4.38
CA MET A 73 9.02 3.72 -4.79
C MET A 73 9.08 2.34 -4.14
N LEU A 74 7.91 1.82 -3.79
CA LEU A 74 7.75 0.50 -3.18
C LEU A 74 7.29 -0.51 -4.22
N TYR A 75 7.96 -1.66 -4.26
CA TYR A 75 7.58 -2.82 -5.07
C TYR A 75 7.28 -4.00 -4.16
N VAL A 76 6.31 -4.80 -4.53
CA VAL A 76 5.97 -6.04 -3.85
C VAL A 76 5.95 -7.17 -4.87
N ASN A 77 6.73 -8.23 -4.63
CA ASN A 77 6.91 -9.36 -5.56
C ASN A 77 7.22 -8.93 -7.01
N ASP A 78 8.03 -7.89 -7.17
CA ASP A 78 8.39 -7.30 -8.47
C ASP A 78 7.19 -6.86 -9.34
N CYS A 79 6.04 -6.65 -8.71
CA CYS A 79 4.85 -6.16 -9.40
C CYS A 79 4.84 -4.64 -9.54
N ALA A 80 4.23 -4.17 -10.63
CA ALA A 80 4.00 -2.74 -10.88
C ALA A 80 3.06 -2.06 -9.87
N ARG A 81 2.44 -2.82 -8.98
CA ARG A 81 1.64 -2.31 -7.87
C ARG A 81 2.24 -2.78 -6.55
N PRO A 82 2.45 -1.91 -5.57
CA PRO A 82 2.96 -2.29 -4.26
C PRO A 82 1.88 -3.01 -3.43
N LYS A 83 1.44 -4.16 -3.93
CA LYS A 83 0.37 -4.99 -3.38
C LYS A 83 0.72 -6.46 -3.53
N ALA A 84 0.64 -7.22 -2.44
CA ALA A 84 0.70 -8.68 -2.46
C ALA A 84 -0.70 -9.27 -2.26
N GLU A 85 -1.16 -10.08 -3.20
CA GLU A 85 -2.37 -10.89 -3.07
C GLU A 85 -1.95 -12.32 -2.76
N MET A 86 -2.02 -12.69 -1.49
CA MET A 86 -1.49 -13.98 -1.01
C MET A 86 -2.55 -15.08 -0.95
N GLY A 87 -3.79 -14.76 -1.30
CA GLY A 87 -4.91 -15.71 -1.25
C GLY A 87 -5.19 -16.21 0.17
N SER A 88 -5.67 -17.46 0.28
CA SER A 88 -5.92 -18.12 1.55
C SER A 88 -5.00 -19.35 1.71
N SER A 89 -4.45 -19.53 2.90
CA SER A 89 -3.62 -20.68 3.25
C SER A 89 -4.21 -21.40 4.45
N LYS A 90 -4.36 -22.73 4.35
CA LYS A 90 -4.78 -23.57 5.49
C LYS A 90 -3.73 -23.60 6.60
N GLN A 91 -2.46 -23.34 6.27
CA GLN A 91 -1.35 -23.33 7.22
C GLN A 91 -1.17 -21.95 7.87
N GLY A 92 -1.85 -20.91 7.37
CA GLY A 92 -1.72 -19.55 7.89
C GLY A 92 -0.35 -18.91 7.69
N VAL A 93 0.50 -19.48 6.82
CA VAL A 93 1.85 -18.98 6.54
C VAL A 93 1.85 -18.25 5.20
N TYR A 94 2.34 -17.02 5.21
CA TYR A 94 2.43 -16.15 4.04
C TYR A 94 3.82 -15.53 3.96
N SER A 95 4.33 -15.37 2.76
CA SER A 95 5.59 -14.66 2.52
C SER A 95 5.50 -13.80 1.26
N TYR A 96 6.16 -12.68 1.27
CA TYR A 96 6.32 -11.82 0.09
C TYR A 96 7.63 -11.05 0.17
N THR A 97 8.10 -10.61 -0.98
CA THR A 97 9.29 -9.77 -1.08
C THR A 97 8.87 -8.32 -1.26
N MET A 98 9.50 -7.44 -0.51
CA MET A 98 9.32 -6.01 -0.63
C MET A 98 10.66 -5.36 -1.01
N LYS A 99 10.64 -4.53 -2.05
CA LYS A 99 11.78 -3.73 -2.49
C LYS A 99 11.41 -2.25 -2.37
N VAL A 100 12.30 -1.47 -1.77
CA VAL A 100 12.24 -0.01 -1.80
C VAL A 100 13.31 0.46 -2.78
N GLU A 101 12.90 1.17 -3.81
CA GLU A 101 13.79 1.76 -4.81
C GLU A 101 13.98 3.24 -4.56
N ASN A 102 15.23 3.67 -4.37
CA ASN A 102 15.55 5.08 -4.25
C ASN A 102 15.54 5.73 -5.64
N ILE A 103 14.63 6.66 -5.86
CA ILE A 103 14.49 7.44 -7.10
C ILE A 103 14.99 8.88 -6.96
N GLY A 104 15.53 9.20 -5.80
CA GLY A 104 16.19 10.47 -5.50
C GLY A 104 17.68 10.45 -5.81
N SER A 105 18.33 11.60 -5.63
CA SER A 105 19.78 11.78 -5.88
C SER A 105 20.66 11.55 -4.65
N SER A 106 20.07 11.34 -3.48
CA SER A 106 20.77 11.19 -2.20
C SER A 106 20.38 9.90 -1.51
N ALA A 107 21.28 9.34 -0.72
CA ALA A 107 20.97 8.18 0.12
C ALA A 107 19.87 8.53 1.14
N ILE A 108 18.92 7.62 1.33
CA ILE A 108 17.79 7.79 2.25
C ILE A 108 17.72 6.58 3.16
N THR A 109 17.49 6.84 4.45
CA THR A 109 17.22 5.79 5.44
C THR A 109 15.74 5.77 5.78
N TYR A 110 15.13 4.59 5.67
CA TYR A 110 13.74 4.36 6.06
C TYR A 110 13.66 3.44 7.28
N THR A 111 12.69 3.70 8.14
CA THR A 111 12.31 2.77 9.21
C THR A 111 11.12 1.95 8.74
N LEU A 112 11.27 0.63 8.70
CA LEU A 112 10.17 -0.27 8.40
C LEU A 112 9.29 -0.43 9.65
N ASN A 113 8.03 -0.07 9.53
CA ASN A 113 7.01 -0.30 10.54
C ASN A 113 5.87 -1.11 9.90
N THR A 114 5.66 -2.33 10.38
CA THR A 114 4.65 -3.23 9.85
C THR A 114 3.52 -3.40 10.86
N LYS A 115 2.30 -3.28 10.37
CA LYS A 115 1.09 -3.55 11.14
C LYS A 115 0.27 -4.64 10.45
N ALA A 116 -0.13 -5.61 11.22
CA ALA A 116 -1.07 -6.63 10.78
C ALA A 116 -2.46 -6.25 11.32
N ILE A 117 -3.41 -6.14 10.43
CA ILE A 117 -4.79 -5.81 10.78
C ILE A 117 -5.75 -6.84 10.18
N THR A 118 -6.81 -7.12 10.90
CA THR A 118 -7.90 -7.99 10.43
C THR A 118 -9.22 -7.25 10.55
N ASP A 119 -10.17 -7.59 9.68
CA ASP A 119 -11.52 -7.06 9.79
C ASP A 119 -12.22 -7.61 11.03
N GLU A 120 -13.06 -6.81 11.65
CA GLU A 120 -13.98 -7.25 12.69
C GLU A 120 -15.24 -7.85 12.06
N TYR A 121 -15.78 -8.85 12.73
CA TYR A 121 -16.99 -9.54 12.32
C TYR A 121 -18.05 -9.43 13.41
N ILE A 122 -19.29 -9.34 12.99
CA ILE A 122 -20.45 -9.51 13.85
C ILE A 122 -21.16 -10.79 13.46
N GLU A 123 -21.67 -11.52 14.45
CA GLU A 123 -22.55 -12.65 14.23
C GLU A 123 -24.01 -12.18 14.33
N TYR A 124 -24.77 -12.49 13.31
CA TYR A 124 -26.22 -12.23 13.28
C TYR A 124 -26.93 -13.42 12.65
N GLU A 125 -27.89 -13.98 13.36
CA GLU A 125 -28.68 -15.17 12.93
C GLU A 125 -27.82 -16.38 12.51
N GLY A 126 -26.67 -16.58 13.19
CA GLY A 126 -25.74 -17.68 12.92
C GLY A 126 -24.80 -17.47 11.71
N GLU A 127 -24.86 -16.27 11.08
CA GLU A 127 -23.98 -15.90 9.98
C GLU A 127 -23.00 -14.80 10.41
N PHE A 128 -21.80 -14.80 9.82
CA PHE A 128 -20.75 -13.82 10.12
C PHE A 128 -20.71 -12.72 9.05
N TYR A 129 -20.86 -11.48 9.49
CA TYR A 129 -20.81 -10.30 8.65
C TYR A 129 -19.58 -9.46 8.99
N SER A 130 -18.77 -9.14 7.99
CA SER A 130 -17.65 -8.22 8.19
C SER A 130 -18.16 -6.79 8.37
N THR A 131 -17.58 -6.09 9.34
CA THR A 131 -17.84 -4.67 9.57
C THR A 131 -16.89 -3.80 8.74
N THR A 132 -17.02 -2.48 8.84
CA THR A 132 -16.05 -1.51 8.29
C THR A 132 -14.92 -1.24 9.28
N THR A 133 -15.01 -1.77 10.49
CA THR A 133 -13.98 -1.66 11.53
C THR A 133 -12.96 -2.77 11.40
N SER A 134 -11.77 -2.52 11.91
CA SER A 134 -10.69 -3.48 11.97
C SER A 134 -10.03 -3.45 13.34
N ARG A 135 -9.32 -4.50 13.67
CA ARG A 135 -8.42 -4.55 14.83
C ARG A 135 -6.99 -4.85 14.40
N GLU A 136 -6.03 -4.33 15.11
CA GLU A 136 -4.64 -4.71 14.97
C GLU A 136 -4.42 -6.08 15.62
N LEU A 137 -3.70 -6.95 14.91
CA LEU A 137 -3.28 -8.25 15.44
C LEU A 137 -2.10 -8.05 16.38
N THR A 138 -2.15 -8.74 17.50
CA THR A 138 -1.10 -8.70 18.53
C THR A 138 -0.04 -9.79 18.26
N PRO A 139 1.13 -9.77 18.94
CA PRO A 139 2.11 -10.86 18.85
C PRO A 139 1.59 -12.24 19.26
N GLU A 140 0.46 -12.30 19.98
CA GLU A 140 -0.24 -13.56 20.31
C GLU A 140 -1.04 -14.11 19.12
N ASP A 141 -1.52 -13.20 18.24
CA ASP A 141 -2.31 -13.56 17.06
C ASP A 141 -1.41 -13.94 15.86
N ILE A 142 -0.28 -13.27 15.69
CA ILE A 142 0.58 -13.39 14.52
C ILE A 142 2.05 -13.16 14.84
N THR A 143 2.92 -13.92 14.19
CA THR A 143 4.37 -13.68 14.20
C THR A 143 4.81 -13.11 12.85
N ILE A 144 5.46 -11.94 12.88
CA ILE A 144 6.04 -11.30 11.70
C ILE A 144 7.55 -11.43 11.76
N THR A 145 8.13 -12.00 10.72
CA THR A 145 9.59 -12.14 10.59
C THR A 145 10.10 -11.42 9.36
N TYR A 146 11.27 -10.82 9.46
CA TYR A 146 11.93 -10.12 8.36
C TYR A 146 13.20 -10.87 8.00
N SER A 147 13.45 -11.06 6.72
CA SER A 147 14.79 -11.43 6.26
C SER A 147 15.70 -10.20 6.38
N SER A 148 16.90 -10.38 6.90
CA SER A 148 17.81 -9.31 7.35
C SER A 148 18.52 -8.54 6.23
N ASN A 149 18.00 -8.48 5.03
CA ASN A 149 18.68 -7.81 3.93
C ASN A 149 18.07 -6.44 3.68
N VAL A 150 18.53 -5.48 4.46
CA VAL A 150 18.51 -4.08 4.06
C VAL A 150 19.78 -3.83 3.26
N VAL A 151 19.64 -3.61 1.98
CA VAL A 151 20.72 -3.18 1.10
C VAL A 151 20.78 -1.67 1.13
#